data_210fbf0dc27fad1bf4a6ebd16809a930
#
_entry.id   210fbf0dc27fad1bf4a6ebd16809a930
#
_cell.length_a   1.000
_cell.length_b   1.000
_cell.length_c   1.000
_cell.angle_alpha   90.00
_cell.angle_beta   90.00
_cell.angle_gamma   90.00
#
_symmetry.space_group_name_H-M   'P 1'
#
loop_
_entity.id
_entity.type
_entity.pdbx_description
1 polymer ?
#
loop_
_entity_poly.entity_id
_entity_poly.type
_entity_poly.pdbx_seq_one_letter_code
_entity_poly.pdbx_strand_id
1 'polypeptide(L)'
;MALELSQFARSLSVETAFSVLAVAKSLKAAGKDVVELEIGDSPFASTASAKSTGMDAIRDDQSHYCPSPGLPVFREAAAKFVADEFGIPAKADNVVVAPGAKVFEQYFCEAFVNPGDGVLVFSPYFPTYVPNILRRGGRP
;
A
#
# COMPACT_ATOMS: atom_id res chain seq x y z
N MET A 1 27.58 -19.27 13.17
CA MET A 1 27.24 -17.97 13.76
C MET A 1 25.80 -17.69 13.37
N ALA A 2 24.87 -17.53 14.33
CA ALA A 2 23.50 -17.20 14.01
C ALA A 2 23.45 -15.73 13.52
N LEU A 3 22.67 -15.46 12.47
CA LEU A 3 22.43 -14.11 11.98
C LEU A 3 21.56 -13.35 13.01
N GLU A 4 22.01 -12.18 13.40
CA GLU A 4 21.24 -11.29 14.25
C GLU A 4 20.45 -10.27 13.42
N LEU A 5 19.25 -9.95 13.91
CA LEU A 5 18.44 -8.89 13.30
C LEU A 5 19.11 -7.52 13.49
N SER A 6 18.97 -6.65 12.50
CA SER A 6 19.40 -5.23 12.62
C SER A 6 18.66 -4.52 13.74
N GLN A 7 19.22 -3.43 14.24
CA GLN A 7 18.53 -2.58 15.24
C GLN A 7 17.18 -2.09 14.73
N PHE A 8 17.10 -1.70 13.46
CA PHE A 8 15.85 -1.30 12.81
C PHE A 8 14.82 -2.45 12.84
N ALA A 9 15.19 -3.67 12.43
CA ALA A 9 14.26 -4.79 12.43
C ALA A 9 13.75 -5.15 13.84
N ARG A 10 14.60 -4.97 14.87
CA ARG A 10 14.20 -5.15 16.29
C ARG A 10 13.27 -4.07 16.80
N SER A 11 13.28 -2.87 16.21
CA SER A 11 12.40 -1.75 16.58
C SER A 11 11.03 -1.79 15.91
N LEU A 12 10.81 -2.66 14.92
CA LEU A 12 9.54 -2.77 14.24
C LEU A 12 8.48 -3.42 15.15
N SER A 13 7.31 -2.80 15.19
CA SER A 13 6.11 -3.39 15.78
C SER A 13 5.24 -4.02 14.69
N VAL A 14 4.49 -5.06 15.07
CA VAL A 14 3.47 -5.65 14.19
C VAL A 14 2.31 -4.67 14.03
N GLU A 15 1.75 -4.57 12.83
CA GLU A 15 0.54 -3.79 12.57
C GLU A 15 -0.62 -4.35 13.43
N THR A 16 -1.14 -3.55 14.33
CA THR A 16 -2.12 -3.97 15.35
C THR A 16 -3.43 -4.49 14.76
N ALA A 17 -3.84 -4.00 13.58
CA ALA A 17 -5.06 -4.44 12.90
C ALA A 17 -5.07 -5.96 12.64
N PHE A 18 -3.94 -6.54 12.22
CA PHE A 18 -3.83 -7.99 12.01
C PHE A 18 -3.85 -8.80 13.30
N SER A 19 -3.33 -8.24 14.39
CA SER A 19 -3.43 -8.87 15.71
C SER A 19 -4.87 -8.89 16.20
N VAL A 20 -5.63 -7.82 15.99
CA VAL A 20 -7.07 -7.74 16.31
C VAL A 20 -7.86 -8.72 15.45
N LEU A 21 -7.57 -8.80 14.13
CA LEU A 21 -8.19 -9.79 13.24
C LEU A 21 -7.98 -11.23 13.74
N ALA A 22 -6.79 -11.58 14.21
CA ALA A 22 -6.51 -12.91 14.74
C ALA A 22 -7.37 -13.22 15.99
N VAL A 23 -7.54 -12.24 16.88
CA VAL A 23 -8.44 -12.35 18.05
C VAL A 23 -9.89 -12.50 17.61
N ALA A 24 -10.37 -11.67 16.67
CA ALA A 24 -11.74 -11.74 16.16
C ALA A 24 -12.04 -13.12 15.55
N LYS A 25 -11.15 -13.65 14.72
CA LYS A 25 -11.27 -14.99 14.15
C LYS A 25 -11.30 -16.09 15.21
N SER A 26 -10.48 -15.99 16.25
CA SER A 26 -10.48 -16.94 17.36
C SER A 26 -11.81 -16.94 18.13
N LEU A 27 -12.36 -15.75 18.38
CA LEU A 27 -13.66 -15.59 19.06
C LEU A 27 -14.80 -16.15 18.22
N LYS A 28 -14.82 -15.90 16.91
CA LYS A 28 -15.81 -16.50 15.99
C LYS A 28 -15.71 -18.03 15.96
N ALA A 29 -14.50 -18.57 15.92
CA ALA A 29 -14.29 -20.02 15.98
C ALA A 29 -14.79 -20.63 17.30
N ALA A 30 -14.77 -19.86 18.39
CA ALA A 30 -15.35 -20.23 19.68
C ALA A 30 -16.88 -19.98 19.77
N GLY A 31 -17.55 -19.69 18.64
CA GLY A 31 -19.02 -19.49 18.58
C GLY A 31 -19.50 -18.13 19.10
N LYS A 32 -18.60 -17.15 19.26
CA LYS A 32 -19.01 -15.79 19.65
C LYS A 32 -19.54 -15.02 18.45
N ASP A 33 -20.57 -14.21 18.68
CA ASP A 33 -21.01 -13.21 17.70
C ASP A 33 -20.06 -12.02 17.75
N VAL A 34 -19.31 -11.79 16.63
CA VAL A 34 -18.27 -10.76 16.54
C VAL A 34 -18.48 -9.93 15.28
N VAL A 35 -18.60 -8.64 15.44
CA VAL A 35 -18.56 -7.65 14.34
C VAL A 35 -17.10 -7.24 14.12
N GLU A 36 -16.59 -7.52 12.93
CA GLU A 36 -15.21 -7.19 12.53
C GLU A 36 -15.17 -5.81 11.85
N LEU A 37 -14.39 -4.86 12.40
CA LEU A 37 -14.23 -3.52 11.87
C LEU A 37 -12.75 -3.12 11.74
N GLU A 38 -11.84 -4.04 12.00
CA GLU A 38 -10.40 -3.77 12.07
C GLU A 38 -9.71 -3.77 10.71
N ILE A 39 -10.29 -4.42 9.70
CA ILE A 39 -9.75 -4.46 8.34
C ILE A 39 -10.74 -3.80 7.38
N GLY A 40 -10.27 -2.75 6.70
CA GLY A 40 -11.03 -2.06 5.67
C GLY A 40 -10.98 -2.77 4.32
N ASP A 41 -11.42 -4.03 4.27
CA ASP A 41 -11.53 -4.77 3.02
C ASP A 41 -12.90 -4.54 2.36
N SER A 42 -12.92 -4.43 1.03
CA SER A 42 -14.16 -4.23 0.29
C SER A 42 -14.96 -5.54 0.24
N PRO A 43 -16.26 -5.53 0.65
CA PRO A 43 -17.12 -6.70 0.51
C PRO A 43 -17.57 -6.93 -0.94
N PHE A 44 -17.31 -6.00 -1.84
CA PHE A 44 -17.73 -6.09 -3.23
C PHE A 44 -16.73 -6.87 -4.07
N ALA A 45 -17.24 -7.70 -4.97
CA ALA A 45 -16.40 -8.38 -5.95
C ALA A 45 -15.77 -7.36 -6.93
N SER A 46 -14.57 -7.67 -7.42
CA SER A 46 -13.98 -6.91 -8.53
C SER A 46 -14.92 -6.85 -9.73
N THR A 47 -14.92 -5.74 -10.46
CA THR A 47 -15.79 -5.54 -11.62
C THR A 47 -15.60 -6.60 -12.70
N ALA A 48 -16.65 -6.91 -13.44
CA ALA A 48 -16.58 -7.91 -14.50
C ALA A 48 -15.52 -7.55 -15.56
N SER A 49 -15.42 -6.27 -15.94
CA SER A 49 -14.40 -5.79 -16.87
C SER A 49 -12.98 -5.99 -16.35
N ALA A 50 -12.69 -5.68 -15.09
CA ALA A 50 -11.36 -5.90 -14.53
C ALA A 50 -10.99 -7.40 -14.54
N LYS A 51 -11.94 -8.28 -14.18
CA LYS A 51 -11.73 -9.73 -14.20
C LYS A 51 -11.47 -10.25 -15.62
N SER A 52 -12.31 -9.89 -16.60
CA SER A 52 -12.15 -10.37 -17.98
C SER A 52 -10.83 -9.88 -18.57
N THR A 53 -10.53 -8.59 -18.47
CA THR A 53 -9.28 -8.02 -19.01
C THR A 53 -8.04 -8.65 -18.36
N GLY A 54 -8.07 -8.91 -17.05
CA GLY A 54 -6.96 -9.61 -16.38
C GLY A 54 -6.77 -11.05 -16.88
N MET A 55 -7.87 -11.79 -17.09
CA MET A 55 -7.82 -13.14 -17.66
C MET A 55 -7.33 -13.14 -19.11
N ASP A 56 -7.76 -12.18 -19.91
CA ASP A 56 -7.33 -12.06 -21.30
C ASP A 56 -5.84 -11.71 -21.37
N ALA A 57 -5.36 -10.78 -20.54
CA ALA A 57 -3.94 -10.45 -20.45
C ALA A 57 -3.06 -11.68 -20.12
N ILE A 58 -3.53 -12.57 -19.23
CA ILE A 58 -2.82 -13.81 -18.92
C ILE A 58 -2.83 -14.76 -20.12
N ARG A 59 -3.96 -14.92 -20.80
CA ARG A 59 -4.07 -15.78 -22.01
C ARG A 59 -3.19 -15.30 -23.16
N ASP A 60 -3.01 -13.98 -23.26
CA ASP A 60 -2.22 -13.31 -24.29
C ASP A 60 -0.74 -13.17 -23.89
N ASP A 61 -0.29 -13.93 -22.89
CA ASP A 61 1.08 -13.95 -22.38
C ASP A 61 1.63 -12.56 -21.94
N GLN A 62 0.75 -11.63 -21.53
CA GLN A 62 1.15 -10.31 -21.02
C GLN A 62 1.68 -10.34 -19.57
N SER A 63 2.45 -11.39 -19.24
CA SER A 63 3.01 -11.64 -17.91
C SER A 63 4.53 -11.44 -17.83
N HIS A 64 5.11 -10.72 -18.80
CA HIS A 64 6.53 -10.44 -18.88
C HIS A 64 6.92 -9.14 -18.18
N TYR A 65 8.23 -8.84 -18.19
CA TYR A 65 8.76 -7.59 -17.66
C TYR A 65 8.12 -6.37 -18.34
N CYS A 66 7.86 -5.35 -17.55
CA CYS A 66 7.41 -4.05 -18.04
C CYS A 66 8.45 -2.95 -17.69
N PRO A 67 8.33 -1.74 -18.26
CA PRO A 67 9.14 -0.60 -17.85
C PRO A 67 9.03 -0.32 -16.34
N SER A 68 10.12 0.10 -15.71
CA SER A 68 10.18 0.34 -14.26
C SER A 68 9.06 1.23 -13.70
N PRO A 69 8.60 2.30 -14.37
CA PRO A 69 7.49 3.09 -13.86
C PRO A 69 6.10 2.46 -14.14
N GLY A 70 6.02 1.34 -14.84
CA GLY A 70 4.80 0.65 -15.22
C GLY A 70 4.47 0.73 -16.72
N LEU A 71 3.46 -0.02 -17.14
CA LEU A 71 3.00 -0.03 -18.53
C LEU A 71 2.52 1.35 -18.97
N PRO A 72 2.96 1.85 -20.15
CA PRO A 72 2.54 3.17 -20.66
C PRO A 72 1.01 3.32 -20.73
N VAL A 73 0.30 2.34 -21.25
CA VAL A 73 -1.17 2.35 -21.37
C VAL A 73 -1.86 2.55 -20.01
N PHE A 74 -1.35 1.91 -18.96
CA PHE A 74 -1.89 2.09 -17.62
C PHE A 74 -1.58 3.49 -17.07
N ARG A 75 -0.36 3.97 -17.26
CA ARG A 75 0.08 5.30 -16.80
C ARG A 75 -0.71 6.43 -17.46
N GLU A 76 -0.97 6.31 -18.77
CA GLU A 76 -1.82 7.26 -19.51
C GLU A 76 -3.26 7.25 -19.01
N ALA A 77 -3.84 6.06 -18.81
CA ALA A 77 -5.20 5.92 -18.29
C ALA A 77 -5.31 6.48 -16.85
N ALA A 78 -4.34 6.22 -15.98
CA ALA A 78 -4.31 6.74 -14.63
C ALA A 78 -4.15 8.27 -14.60
N ALA A 79 -3.28 8.83 -15.44
CA ALA A 79 -3.11 10.27 -15.56
C ALA A 79 -4.39 10.96 -16.05
N LYS A 80 -5.05 10.36 -17.06
CA LYS A 80 -6.33 10.86 -17.55
C LYS A 80 -7.41 10.81 -16.47
N PHE A 81 -7.52 9.70 -15.75
CA PHE A 81 -8.48 9.57 -14.65
C PHE A 81 -8.29 10.65 -13.59
N VAL A 82 -7.04 10.89 -13.15
CA VAL A 82 -6.73 11.92 -12.16
C VAL A 82 -7.08 13.31 -12.67
N ALA A 83 -6.83 13.60 -13.94
CA ALA A 83 -7.16 14.88 -14.54
C ALA A 83 -8.68 15.08 -14.64
N ASP A 84 -9.41 14.06 -15.09
CA ASP A 84 -10.87 14.14 -15.31
C ASP A 84 -11.65 14.19 -13.98
N GLU A 85 -11.29 13.34 -13.00
CA GLU A 85 -12.07 13.21 -11.77
C GLU A 85 -11.70 14.25 -10.69
N PHE A 86 -10.43 14.67 -10.65
CA PHE A 86 -9.93 15.54 -9.59
C PHE A 86 -9.49 16.93 -10.09
N GLY A 87 -9.51 17.18 -11.40
CA GLY A 87 -9.04 18.43 -11.98
C GLY A 87 -7.53 18.69 -11.80
N ILE A 88 -6.75 17.66 -11.49
CA ILE A 88 -5.31 17.74 -11.26
C ILE A 88 -4.60 17.49 -12.58
N PRO A 89 -3.85 18.48 -13.15
CA PRO A 89 -3.09 18.26 -14.37
C PRO A 89 -2.06 17.15 -14.18
N ALA A 90 -2.26 16.01 -14.80
CA ALA A 90 -1.35 14.88 -14.74
C ALA A 90 -1.02 14.36 -16.14
N LYS A 91 0.19 13.87 -16.31
CA LYS A 91 0.69 13.20 -17.52
C LYS A 91 1.24 11.83 -17.15
N ALA A 92 1.39 10.94 -18.10
CA ALA A 92 1.96 9.61 -17.88
C ALA A 92 3.31 9.65 -17.11
N ASP A 93 4.13 10.69 -17.34
CA ASP A 93 5.41 10.84 -16.63
C ASP A 93 5.28 11.21 -15.15
N ASN A 94 4.10 11.62 -14.71
CA ASN A 94 3.80 11.84 -13.30
C ASN A 94 3.29 10.57 -12.59
N VAL A 95 3.18 9.45 -13.30
CA VAL A 95 2.58 8.21 -12.77
C VAL A 95 3.65 7.12 -12.66
N VAL A 96 3.74 6.55 -11.47
CA VAL A 96 4.51 5.33 -11.18
C VAL A 96 3.56 4.27 -10.67
N VAL A 97 3.71 3.04 -11.14
CA VAL A 97 2.83 1.91 -10.79
C VAL A 97 3.55 0.98 -9.82
N ALA A 98 2.84 0.55 -8.78
CA ALA A 98 3.32 -0.45 -7.83
C ALA A 98 2.15 -1.21 -7.18
N PRO A 99 2.39 -2.38 -6.57
CA PRO A 99 1.33 -3.16 -5.93
C PRO A 99 0.90 -2.53 -4.60
N GLY A 100 -0.21 -1.81 -4.63
CA GLY A 100 -0.80 -1.17 -3.45
C GLY A 100 -0.17 0.15 -3.04
N ALA A 101 -0.87 0.89 -2.16
CA ALA A 101 -0.48 2.25 -1.77
C ALA A 101 0.67 2.29 -0.74
N LYS A 102 0.82 1.28 0.11
CA LYS A 102 1.81 1.28 1.21
C LYS A 102 3.26 1.45 0.74
N VAL A 103 3.61 0.90 -0.41
CA VAL A 103 4.96 1.04 -0.96
C VAL A 103 5.29 2.49 -1.33
N PHE A 104 4.30 3.28 -1.73
CA PHE A 104 4.50 4.70 -2.04
C PHE A 104 4.76 5.55 -0.81
N GLU A 105 4.20 5.19 0.35
CA GLU A 105 4.55 5.82 1.63
C GLU A 105 6.04 5.66 1.93
N GLN A 106 6.57 4.45 1.71
CA GLN A 106 8.00 4.18 1.84
C GLN A 106 8.82 4.98 0.82
N TYR A 107 8.44 4.95 -0.46
CA TYR A 107 9.16 5.68 -1.51
C TYR A 107 9.16 7.19 -1.26
N PHE A 108 8.04 7.75 -0.78
CA PHE A 108 7.96 9.14 -0.41
C PHE A 108 8.97 9.47 0.71
N CYS A 109 8.97 8.70 1.78
CA CYS A 109 9.93 8.91 2.87
C CYS A 109 11.38 8.72 2.41
N GLU A 110 11.66 7.74 1.54
CA GLU A 110 13.01 7.52 1.00
C GLU A 110 13.48 8.67 0.09
N ALA A 111 12.57 9.29 -0.65
CA ALA A 111 12.89 10.38 -1.56
C ALA A 111 13.05 11.75 -0.87
N PHE A 112 12.32 11.99 0.23
CA PHE A 112 12.18 13.34 0.78
C PHE A 112 12.59 13.49 2.25
N VAL A 113 12.76 12.39 3.00
CA VAL A 113 13.06 12.46 4.45
C VAL A 113 14.52 12.13 4.72
N ASN A 114 15.25 13.07 5.32
CA ASN A 114 16.60 12.87 5.84
C ASN A 114 16.57 12.61 7.35
N PRO A 115 17.64 12.02 7.92
CA PRO A 115 17.76 11.88 9.37
C PRO A 115 17.65 13.23 10.08
N GLY A 116 16.75 13.32 11.07
CA GLY A 116 16.47 14.52 11.84
C GLY A 116 15.39 15.44 11.29
N ASP A 117 14.91 15.23 10.06
CA ASP A 117 13.78 16.01 9.51
C ASP A 117 12.50 15.80 10.30
N GLY A 118 11.73 16.87 10.52
CA GLY A 118 10.41 16.81 11.12
C GLY A 118 9.35 16.54 10.05
N VAL A 119 8.46 15.59 10.30
CA VAL A 119 7.34 15.26 9.42
C VAL A 119 6.03 15.36 10.17
N LEU A 120 5.15 16.28 9.74
CA LEU A 120 3.82 16.44 10.34
C LEU A 120 2.89 15.30 9.91
N VAL A 121 2.28 14.63 10.87
CA VAL A 121 1.30 13.57 10.67
C VAL A 121 0.02 13.93 11.40
N PHE A 122 -1.09 14.00 10.69
CA PHE A 122 -2.40 14.30 11.29
C PHE A 122 -2.96 13.04 11.96
N SER A 123 -3.38 13.17 13.22
CA SER A 123 -4.07 12.09 13.94
C SER A 123 -5.60 12.23 13.80
N PRO A 124 -6.35 11.12 13.61
CA PRO A 124 -5.89 9.73 13.44
C PRO A 124 -5.19 9.50 12.09
N TYR A 125 -4.20 8.61 12.03
CA TYR A 125 -3.42 8.34 10.83
C TYR A 125 -3.31 6.82 10.54
N PHE A 126 -2.94 6.51 9.30
CA PHE A 126 -2.71 5.14 8.91
C PHE A 126 -1.43 4.58 9.56
N PRO A 127 -1.45 3.37 10.14
CA PRO A 127 -0.40 2.86 11.02
C PRO A 127 1.01 2.85 10.43
N THR A 128 1.15 2.80 9.12
CA THR A 128 2.45 2.69 8.44
C THR A 128 3.18 4.02 8.24
N TYR A 129 2.53 5.18 8.44
CA TYR A 129 3.17 6.48 8.24
C TYR A 129 4.35 6.69 9.19
N VAL A 130 4.13 6.54 10.48
CA VAL A 130 5.17 6.76 11.51
C VAL A 130 6.34 5.80 11.35
N PRO A 131 6.16 4.48 11.18
CA PRO A 131 7.27 3.57 10.92
C PRO A 131 8.11 3.92 9.68
N ASN A 132 7.51 4.38 8.59
CA ASN A 132 8.24 4.78 7.40
C ASN A 132 9.09 6.04 7.63
N ILE A 133 8.59 7.02 8.39
CA ILE A 133 9.33 8.22 8.79
C ILE A 133 10.53 7.85 9.67
N LEU A 134 10.28 7.05 10.73
CA LEU A 134 11.32 6.60 11.66
C LEU A 134 12.40 5.77 10.95
N ARG A 135 12.03 4.95 9.96
CA ARG A 135 12.97 4.17 9.14
C ARG A 135 14.02 5.05 8.47
N ARG A 136 13.67 6.26 8.10
CA ARG A 136 14.58 7.25 7.49
C ARG A 136 15.32 8.13 8.51
N GLY A 137 15.07 7.91 9.81
CA GLY A 137 15.62 8.73 10.88
C GLY A 137 14.90 10.09 11.01
N GLY A 138 13.74 10.22 10.38
CA GLY A 138 12.86 11.38 10.57
C GLY A 138 12.18 11.38 11.94
N ARG A 139 11.59 12.50 12.30
CA ARG A 139 10.84 12.70 13.55
C ARG A 139 9.38 13.01 13.20
N PRO A 140 8.45 12.05 13.43
CA PRO A 140 7.02 12.27 13.23
C PRO A 140 6.44 13.20 14.32
#